data_ee19126a1dd07089fe843ef2b043c4d7
#
_entry.id   ee19126a1dd07089fe843ef2b043c4d7
#
_cell.length_a   1.000
_cell.length_b   1.000
_cell.length_c   1.000
_cell.angle_alpha   90.00
_cell.angle_beta   90.00
_cell.angle_gamma   90.00
#
_symmetry.space_group_name_H-M   'P 1'
#
loop_
_entity.id
_entity.type
_entity.pdbx_description
1 polymer ?
#
loop_
_entity_poly.entity_id
_entity_poly.type
_entity_poly.pdbx_seq_one_letter_code
_entity_poly.pdbx_strand_id
1 'polypeptide(L)'
;MNLNQIELLRILQETQFNLSKAAERMHIVQSAVSRQLQLFEEELGSPLFERNGKRLIGLTPLGMNIMAVIATIHQAKLNIQSMASDFQDNNKGILHIATTHTQAKYFLPKPIQKFREKHPGIRIYILQASPEQLIDQLHS
;
A
#
# COMPACT_ATOMS: atom_id res chain seq x y z
N MET A 1 6.19 3.54 18.74
CA MET A 1 5.90 3.23 17.32
C MET A 1 6.04 4.48 16.45
N ASN A 2 6.73 4.41 15.31
CA ASN A 2 6.90 5.50 14.37
C ASN A 2 6.77 5.04 12.91
N LEU A 3 6.66 5.99 11.97
CA LEU A 3 6.44 5.69 10.55
C LEU A 3 7.62 4.91 9.93
N ASN A 4 8.84 5.08 10.40
CA ASN A 4 10.00 4.34 9.88
C ASN A 4 9.92 2.86 10.28
N GLN A 5 9.41 2.54 11.45
CA GLN A 5 9.17 1.15 11.89
C GLN A 5 8.05 0.49 11.06
N ILE A 6 7.00 1.24 10.73
CA ILE A 6 5.93 0.76 9.83
C ILE A 6 6.48 0.46 8.45
N GLU A 7 7.29 1.37 7.91
CA GLU A 7 7.93 1.20 6.60
C GLU A 7 8.91 0.01 6.61
N LEU A 8 9.66 -0.17 7.69
CA LEU A 8 10.55 -1.32 7.87
C LEU A 8 9.78 -2.65 7.75
N LEU A 9 8.64 -2.77 8.44
CA LEU A 9 7.85 -4.01 8.40
C LEU A 9 7.31 -4.28 7.00
N ARG A 10 6.85 -3.25 6.29
CA ARG A 10 6.41 -3.35 4.91
C ARG A 10 7.53 -3.86 4.00
N ILE A 11 8.72 -3.27 4.11
CA ILE A 11 9.90 -3.67 3.32
C ILE A 11 10.33 -5.10 3.67
N LEU A 12 10.27 -5.49 4.94
CA LEU A 12 10.56 -6.88 5.35
C LEU A 12 9.60 -7.87 4.70
N GLN A 13 8.32 -7.55 4.60
CA GLN A 13 7.36 -8.40 3.89
C GLN A 13 7.70 -8.52 2.41
N GLU A 14 7.97 -7.42 1.73
CA GLU A 14 8.33 -7.39 0.30
C GLU A 14 9.64 -8.11 0.00
N THR A 15 10.58 -8.10 0.92
CA THR A 15 11.88 -8.79 0.80
C THR A 15 11.85 -10.22 1.33
N GLN A 16 10.64 -10.76 1.59
CA GLN A 16 10.47 -12.11 2.13
C GLN A 16 11.26 -12.31 3.42
N PHE A 17 11.17 -11.34 4.32
CA PHE A 17 11.81 -11.32 5.65
C PHE A 17 13.34 -11.32 5.60
N ASN A 18 13.93 -10.89 4.49
CA ASN A 18 15.38 -10.80 4.34
C ASN A 18 15.90 -9.47 4.90
N LEU A 19 16.55 -9.54 6.09
CA LEU A 19 17.07 -8.37 6.80
C LEU A 19 18.13 -7.58 5.99
N SER A 20 18.99 -8.29 5.22
CA SER A 20 20.02 -7.62 4.42
C SER A 20 19.40 -6.85 3.25
N LYS A 21 18.45 -7.47 2.52
CA LYS A 21 17.73 -6.78 1.43
C LYS A 21 16.89 -5.62 1.94
N ALA A 22 16.29 -5.76 3.13
CA ALA A 22 15.56 -4.67 3.75
C ALA A 22 16.50 -3.50 4.11
N ALA A 23 17.68 -3.79 4.63
CA ALA A 23 18.70 -2.81 4.96
C ALA A 23 19.17 -2.03 3.71
N GLU A 24 19.43 -2.73 2.61
CA GLU A 24 19.78 -2.12 1.32
C GLU A 24 18.68 -1.16 0.83
N ARG A 25 17.41 -1.58 0.87
CA ARG A 25 16.28 -0.74 0.45
C ARG A 25 16.07 0.49 1.33
N MET A 26 16.40 0.38 2.61
CA MET A 26 16.31 1.48 3.56
C MET A 26 17.56 2.36 3.60
N HIS A 27 18.61 2.00 2.86
CA HIS A 27 19.91 2.67 2.86
C HIS A 27 20.53 2.75 4.26
N ILE A 28 20.39 1.68 5.07
CA ILE A 28 20.96 1.54 6.40
C ILE A 28 21.67 0.19 6.55
N VAL A 29 22.41 0.02 7.66
CA VAL A 29 23.09 -1.25 7.95
C VAL A 29 22.11 -2.28 8.52
N GLN A 30 22.35 -3.57 8.25
CA GLN A 30 21.48 -4.66 8.71
C GLN A 30 21.30 -4.69 10.24
N SER A 31 22.33 -4.33 11.00
CA SER A 31 22.25 -4.27 12.48
C SER A 31 21.24 -3.21 12.94
N ALA A 32 21.11 -2.09 12.23
CA ALA A 32 20.11 -1.07 12.52
C ALA A 32 18.69 -1.58 12.23
N VAL A 33 18.48 -2.31 11.13
CA VAL A 33 17.21 -2.98 10.83
C VAL A 33 16.82 -3.94 11.94
N SER A 34 17.74 -4.83 12.34
CA SER A 34 17.50 -5.78 13.42
C SER A 34 17.17 -5.09 14.74
N ARG A 35 17.88 -3.99 15.06
CA ARG A 35 17.65 -3.24 16.28
C ARG A 35 16.29 -2.52 16.26
N GLN A 36 15.93 -1.90 15.15
CA GLN A 36 14.61 -1.25 15.02
C GLN A 36 13.46 -2.24 15.13
N LEU A 37 13.61 -3.43 14.52
CA LEU A 37 12.62 -4.50 14.63
C LEU A 37 12.49 -4.96 16.08
N GLN A 38 13.60 -5.19 16.78
CA GLN A 38 13.60 -5.60 18.17
C GLN A 38 12.91 -4.57 19.08
N LEU A 39 13.23 -3.29 18.93
CA LEU A 39 12.58 -2.20 19.67
C LEU A 39 11.08 -2.14 19.43
N PHE A 40 10.65 -2.43 18.20
CA PHE A 40 9.24 -2.46 17.88
C PHE A 40 8.52 -3.65 18.53
N GLU A 41 9.12 -4.84 18.50
CA GLU A 41 8.59 -6.04 19.16
C GLU A 41 8.58 -5.86 20.70
N GLU A 42 9.61 -5.23 21.26
CA GLU A 42 9.66 -4.87 22.70
C GLU A 42 8.53 -3.90 23.09
N GLU A 43 8.27 -2.88 22.28
CA GLU A 43 7.17 -1.93 22.49
C GLU A 43 5.79 -2.61 22.46
N LEU A 44 5.61 -3.59 21.59
CA LEU A 44 4.36 -4.37 21.48
C LEU A 44 4.26 -5.48 22.54
N GLY A 45 5.34 -5.78 23.23
CA GLY A 45 5.41 -6.85 24.23
C GLY A 45 5.33 -8.26 23.65
N SER A 46 5.48 -8.42 22.32
CA SER A 46 5.37 -9.73 21.67
C SER A 46 6.11 -9.76 20.33
N PRO A 47 6.71 -10.90 19.95
CA PRO A 47 7.38 -11.06 18.66
C PRO A 47 6.39 -11.06 17.51
N LEU A 48 6.77 -10.42 16.41
CA LEU A 48 6.01 -10.38 15.15
C LEU A 48 6.49 -11.43 14.15
N PHE A 49 7.74 -11.86 14.29
CA PHE A 49 8.36 -12.80 13.39
C PHE A 49 8.79 -14.07 14.12
N GLU A 50 8.56 -15.20 13.46
CA GLU A 50 9.18 -16.45 13.83
C GLU A 50 10.65 -16.44 13.42
N ARG A 51 11.52 -17.00 14.24
CA ARG A 51 12.97 -16.98 14.05
C ARG A 51 13.57 -18.38 14.10
N ASN A 52 14.52 -18.61 13.22
CA ASN A 52 15.48 -19.72 13.34
C ASN A 52 16.87 -19.10 13.49
N GLY A 53 17.37 -19.03 14.74
CA GLY A 53 18.58 -18.28 15.08
C GLY A 53 18.43 -16.78 14.77
N LYS A 54 19.28 -16.26 13.88
CA LYS A 54 19.25 -14.86 13.46
C LYS A 54 18.34 -14.62 12.23
N ARG A 55 17.78 -15.66 11.65
CA ARG A 55 16.96 -15.56 10.43
C ARG A 55 15.48 -15.48 10.78
N LEU A 56 14.78 -14.54 10.15
CA LEU A 56 13.31 -14.51 10.15
C LEU A 56 12.79 -15.56 9.16
N ILE A 57 11.85 -16.40 9.60
CA ILE A 57 11.32 -17.51 8.80
C ILE A 57 9.83 -17.40 8.49
N GLY A 58 9.10 -16.54 9.20
CA GLY A 58 7.68 -16.37 9.02
C GLY A 58 7.12 -15.27 9.93
N LEU A 59 5.83 -15.08 9.88
CA LEU A 59 5.07 -14.19 10.77
C LEU A 59 4.42 -15.01 11.87
N THR A 60 4.43 -14.48 13.09
CA THR A 60 3.57 -14.98 14.16
C THR A 60 2.09 -14.64 13.85
N PRO A 61 1.10 -15.26 14.54
CA PRO A 61 -0.30 -14.86 14.40
C PRO A 61 -0.53 -13.37 14.66
N LEU A 62 0.16 -12.78 15.65
CA LEU A 62 0.14 -11.34 15.88
C LEU A 62 0.77 -10.57 14.71
N GLY A 63 1.89 -11.06 14.19
CA GLY A 63 2.56 -10.48 13.03
C GLY A 63 1.64 -10.41 11.81
N MET A 64 0.89 -11.47 11.51
CA MET A 64 -0.09 -11.47 10.41
C MET A 64 -1.17 -10.39 10.58
N ASN A 65 -1.73 -10.26 11.76
CA ASN A 65 -2.74 -9.24 12.04
C ASN A 65 -2.17 -7.81 11.92
N ILE A 66 -0.98 -7.59 12.46
CA ILE A 66 -0.32 -6.28 12.39
C ILE A 66 0.06 -5.92 10.95
N MET A 67 0.51 -6.89 10.13
CA MET A 67 0.83 -6.63 8.73
C MET A 67 -0.40 -6.19 7.92
N ALA A 68 -1.60 -6.73 8.21
CA ALA A 68 -2.83 -6.25 7.59
C ALA A 68 -3.12 -4.78 7.92
N VAL A 69 -2.91 -4.37 9.18
CA VAL A 69 -3.06 -2.97 9.61
C VAL A 69 -2.01 -2.07 8.97
N ILE A 70 -0.76 -2.53 8.86
CA ILE A 70 0.33 -1.78 8.21
C ILE A 70 0.00 -1.50 6.73
N ALA A 71 -0.60 -2.45 6.02
CA ALA A 71 -1.05 -2.22 4.65
C ALA A 71 -2.06 -1.06 4.56
N THR A 72 -3.00 -0.99 5.50
CA THR A 72 -3.97 0.12 5.60
C THR A 72 -3.28 1.47 5.88
N ILE A 73 -2.31 1.51 6.80
CA ILE A 73 -1.55 2.72 7.11
C ILE A 73 -0.74 3.18 5.89
N HIS A 74 -0.12 2.23 5.17
CA HIS A 74 0.62 2.56 3.96
C HIS A 74 -0.31 3.15 2.88
N GLN A 75 -1.48 2.57 2.67
CA GLN A 75 -2.47 3.11 1.74
C GLN A 75 -2.92 4.51 2.14
N ALA A 76 -3.19 4.76 3.43
CA ALA A 76 -3.52 6.09 3.93
C ALA A 76 -2.40 7.11 3.67
N LYS A 77 -1.13 6.72 3.85
CA LYS A 77 0.03 7.56 3.49
C LYS A 77 0.05 7.93 2.01
N LEU A 78 -0.19 6.96 1.12
CA LEU A 78 -0.27 7.21 -0.32
C LEU A 78 -1.42 8.16 -0.67
N ASN A 79 -2.57 8.01 -0.02
CA ASN A 79 -3.71 8.89 -0.21
C ASN A 79 -3.40 10.35 0.18
N ILE A 80 -2.68 10.57 1.30
CA ILE A 80 -2.24 11.91 1.70
C ILE A 80 -1.31 12.52 0.63
N GLN A 81 -0.37 11.75 0.10
CA GLN A 81 0.53 12.22 -0.95
C GLN A 81 -0.22 12.56 -2.24
N SER A 82 -1.21 11.75 -2.62
CA SER A 82 -2.08 12.02 -3.77
C SER A 82 -2.88 13.31 -3.58
N MET A 83 -3.51 13.50 -2.42
CA MET A 83 -4.26 14.73 -2.09
C MET A 83 -3.37 15.98 -2.17
N ALA A 84 -2.14 15.89 -1.66
CA ALA A 84 -1.19 17.00 -1.73
C ALA A 84 -0.79 17.34 -3.17
N SER A 85 -0.56 16.32 -3.99
CA SER A 85 -0.23 16.50 -5.41
C SER A 85 -1.42 17.08 -6.20
N ASP A 86 -2.64 16.63 -5.92
CA ASP A 86 -3.86 17.11 -6.56
C ASP A 86 -4.15 18.58 -6.20
N PHE A 87 -3.81 18.99 -4.98
CA PHE A 87 -3.97 20.38 -4.52
C PHE A 87 -2.97 21.35 -5.16
N GLN A 88 -1.75 20.88 -5.45
CA GLN A 88 -0.71 21.68 -6.09
C GLN A 88 -0.94 21.87 -7.60
N ASP A 89 -1.67 20.97 -8.23
CA ASP A 89 -1.83 20.93 -9.68
C ASP A 89 -3.33 20.90 -10.05
N ASN A 90 -3.97 22.08 -10.09
CA ASN A 90 -5.39 22.24 -10.44
C ASN A 90 -5.83 21.57 -11.77
N ASN A 91 -4.89 21.07 -12.55
CA ASN A 91 -5.11 20.37 -13.83
C ASN A 91 -4.68 18.89 -13.84
N LYS A 92 -4.20 18.36 -12.71
CA LYS A 92 -3.79 16.96 -12.59
C LYS A 92 -4.55 16.30 -11.44
N GLY A 93 -5.35 15.33 -11.75
CA GLY A 93 -6.11 14.53 -10.80
C GLY A 93 -6.09 13.06 -11.19
N ILE A 94 -6.61 12.24 -10.31
CA ILE A 94 -6.85 10.82 -10.57
C ILE A 94 -8.35 10.59 -10.52
N LEU A 95 -8.91 10.05 -11.60
CA LEU A 95 -10.29 9.62 -11.67
C LEU A 95 -10.32 8.09 -11.62
N HIS A 96 -10.88 7.54 -10.56
CA HIS A 96 -11.15 6.11 -10.45
C HIS A 96 -12.58 5.82 -10.88
N ILE A 97 -12.74 4.93 -11.85
CA ILE A 97 -14.05 4.49 -12.34
C ILE A 97 -14.17 3.00 -12.04
N ALA A 98 -15.08 2.64 -11.14
CA ALA A 98 -15.46 1.25 -10.91
C ALA A 98 -16.69 0.92 -11.76
N THR A 99 -16.61 -0.16 -12.54
CA THR A 99 -17.65 -0.48 -13.54
C THR A 99 -17.71 -1.97 -13.84
N THR A 100 -18.79 -2.41 -14.45
CA THR A 100 -18.90 -3.78 -14.96
C THR A 100 -18.12 -3.96 -16.26
N HIS A 101 -17.76 -5.20 -16.58
CA HIS A 101 -17.00 -5.53 -17.79
C HIS A 101 -17.71 -5.02 -19.07
N THR A 102 -19.02 -5.19 -19.16
CA THR A 102 -19.82 -4.76 -20.30
C THR A 102 -19.79 -3.25 -20.49
N GLN A 103 -19.94 -2.49 -19.41
CA GLN A 103 -19.90 -1.03 -19.45
C GLN A 103 -18.50 -0.51 -19.79
N ALA A 104 -17.45 -1.12 -19.23
CA ALA A 104 -16.06 -0.78 -19.56
C ALA A 104 -15.77 -0.93 -21.05
N LYS A 105 -16.27 -2.01 -21.65
CA LYS A 105 -15.99 -2.34 -23.06
C LYS A 105 -16.81 -1.53 -24.07
N TYR A 106 -18.09 -1.31 -23.80
CA TYR A 106 -19.01 -0.79 -24.81
C TYR A 106 -19.47 0.65 -24.56
N PHE A 107 -19.56 1.07 -23.32
CA PHE A 107 -20.09 2.40 -22.97
C PHE A 107 -18.99 3.42 -22.68
N LEU A 108 -18.01 3.07 -21.87
CA LEU A 108 -17.01 4.03 -21.37
C LEU A 108 -16.01 4.58 -22.40
N PRO A 109 -15.62 3.90 -23.50
CA PRO A 109 -14.56 4.41 -24.38
C PRO A 109 -14.84 5.80 -24.92
N LYS A 110 -16.06 6.07 -25.41
CA LYS A 110 -16.42 7.38 -25.99
C LYS A 110 -16.46 8.52 -24.94
N PRO A 111 -17.13 8.38 -23.79
CA PRO A 111 -17.08 9.36 -22.72
C PRO A 111 -15.66 9.63 -22.22
N ILE A 112 -14.85 8.59 -22.05
CA ILE A 112 -13.46 8.73 -21.57
C ILE A 112 -12.62 9.51 -22.59
N GLN A 113 -12.75 9.24 -23.87
CA GLN A 113 -12.05 9.98 -24.91
C GLN A 113 -12.37 11.48 -24.84
N LYS A 114 -13.66 11.83 -24.79
CA LYS A 114 -14.11 13.24 -24.66
C LYS A 114 -13.62 13.90 -23.37
N PHE A 115 -13.61 13.15 -22.26
CA PHE A 115 -13.11 13.64 -20.99
C PHE A 115 -11.59 13.92 -21.06
N ARG A 116 -10.80 13.03 -21.63
CA ARG A 116 -9.33 13.21 -21.81
C ARG A 116 -9.00 14.40 -22.72
N GLU A 117 -9.81 14.67 -23.75
CA GLU A 117 -9.63 15.85 -24.61
C GLU A 117 -9.80 17.16 -23.83
N LYS A 118 -10.76 17.20 -22.88
CA LYS A 118 -11.01 18.36 -22.03
C LYS A 118 -10.08 18.47 -20.82
N HIS A 119 -9.61 17.36 -20.32
CA HIS A 119 -8.81 17.24 -19.09
C HIS A 119 -7.58 16.37 -19.30
N PRO A 120 -6.60 16.81 -20.12
CA PRO A 120 -5.45 15.97 -20.50
C PRO A 120 -4.51 15.63 -19.34
N GLY A 121 -4.57 16.40 -18.24
CA GLY A 121 -3.77 16.18 -17.03
C GLY A 121 -4.35 15.14 -16.06
N ILE A 122 -5.60 14.70 -16.26
CA ILE A 122 -6.24 13.74 -15.34
C ILE A 122 -5.93 12.31 -15.77
N ARG A 123 -5.41 11.52 -14.83
CA ARG A 123 -5.23 10.07 -15.02
C ARG A 123 -6.53 9.33 -14.70
N ILE A 124 -6.93 8.42 -15.57
CA ILE A 124 -8.14 7.62 -15.39
C ILE A 124 -7.74 6.18 -15.12
N TYR A 125 -8.21 5.64 -14.01
CA TYR A 125 -8.10 4.23 -13.66
C TYR A 125 -9.48 3.58 -13.73
N ILE A 126 -9.57 2.49 -14.46
CA ILE A 126 -10.83 1.73 -14.61
C ILE A 126 -10.66 0.42 -13.87
N LEU A 127 -11.47 0.22 -12.83
CA LEU A 127 -11.58 -1.03 -12.11
C LEU A 127 -12.80 -1.78 -12.60
N GLN A 128 -12.60 -3.00 -13.07
CA GLN A 128 -13.69 -3.88 -13.48
C GLN A 128 -14.00 -4.85 -12.33
N ALA A 129 -15.25 -4.87 -11.91
CA ALA A 129 -15.73 -5.75 -10.85
C ALA A 129 -17.15 -6.25 -11.15
N SER A 130 -17.58 -7.31 -10.47
CA SER A 130 -18.98 -7.74 -10.50
C SER A 130 -19.89 -6.70 -9.82
N PRO A 131 -21.19 -6.66 -10.14
CA PRO A 131 -22.12 -5.74 -9.49
C PRO A 131 -22.12 -5.84 -7.96
N GLU A 132 -21.98 -7.05 -7.41
CA GLU A 132 -21.91 -7.32 -5.97
C GLU A 132 -20.65 -6.69 -5.36
N GLN A 133 -19.48 -6.86 -5.99
CA GLN A 133 -18.22 -6.28 -5.54
C GLN A 133 -18.21 -4.75 -5.62
N LEU A 134 -18.92 -4.16 -6.60
CA LEU A 134 -19.05 -2.71 -6.73
C LEU A 134 -19.86 -2.10 -5.58
N ILE A 135 -20.91 -2.80 -5.13
CA ILE A 135 -21.74 -2.37 -3.99
C ILE A 135 -20.93 -2.37 -2.70
N ASP A 136 -20.14 -3.43 -2.46
CA ASP A 136 -19.30 -3.53 -1.27
C ASP A 136 -18.24 -2.40 -1.20
N GLN A 137 -17.70 -1.99 -2.34
CA GLN A 137 -16.74 -0.89 -2.41
C GLN A 137 -17.34 0.51 -2.21
N LEU A 138 -18.65 0.67 -2.41
CA LEU A 138 -19.35 1.93 -2.14
C LEU A 138 -19.67 2.12 -0.66
N HIS A 139 -19.64 1.06 0.12
CA HIS A 139 -19.95 1.06 1.55
C HIS A 139 -18.71 1.03 2.46
N SER A 140 -17.51 0.95 1.89
CA SER A 140 -16.21 1.01 2.59
C SER A 140 -15.57 2.40 2.45
#